data_7c06cdfb2ae92546c699ef66f2415207
#
_entry.id   7c06cdfb2ae92546c699ef66f2415207
#
_cell.length_a   1.000
_cell.length_b   1.000
_cell.length_c   1.000
_cell.angle_alpha   90.00
_cell.angle_beta   90.00
_cell.angle_gamma   90.00
#
_symmetry.space_group_name_H-M   'P 1'
#
loop_
_entity.id
_entity.type
_entity.pdbx_description
1 polymer ?
#
loop_
_entity_poly.entity_id
_entity_poly.type
_entity_poly.pdbx_seq_one_letter_code
_entity_poly.pdbx_strand_id
1 'polypeptide(L)'
;MGKIVVSENVSLDGVTQDPTGEEGFRHGGWFGQIGEKDREAWAKMELDEALGAEALLLGRRSDEWFAARWLSRSGDWADRLNSLPKYVVSSTVEEPRWANATVLTGDVADAVSKLKQELDGDIVVYASTQLVRTLMEHDLVDEYRLLVFPTVVGEGTRLFEPGRARAD
;
A
#
# COMPACT_ATOMS: atom_id res chain seq x y z
N MET A 1 11.65 16.92 4.03
CA MET A 1 11.88 15.62 3.40
C MET A 1 10.67 14.71 3.62
N GLY A 2 10.18 14.10 2.57
CA GLY A 2 8.99 13.24 2.63
C GLY A 2 9.22 11.97 3.46
N LYS A 3 8.13 11.42 3.98
CA LYS A 3 8.12 10.17 4.75
C LYS A 3 7.48 9.05 3.94
N ILE A 4 8.13 7.89 3.87
CA ILE A 4 7.52 6.68 3.35
C ILE A 4 6.72 6.00 4.46
N VAL A 5 5.42 5.94 4.26
CA VAL A 5 4.46 5.34 5.20
C VAL A 5 3.87 4.08 4.56
N VAL A 6 4.16 2.93 5.13
CA VAL A 6 3.56 1.66 4.71
C VAL A 6 2.27 1.44 5.48
N SER A 7 1.15 1.45 4.76
CA SER A 7 -0.19 1.26 5.31
C SER A 7 -0.77 -0.05 4.80
N GLU A 8 -0.97 -1.02 5.69
CA GLU A 8 -1.32 -2.38 5.33
C GLU A 8 -2.39 -2.98 6.24
N ASN A 9 -3.28 -3.77 5.64
CA ASN A 9 -4.13 -4.71 6.36
C ASN A 9 -3.33 -5.99 6.58
N VAL A 10 -3.24 -6.44 7.82
CA VAL A 10 -2.50 -7.65 8.17
C VAL A 10 -3.32 -8.54 9.10
N SER A 11 -3.13 -9.85 9.00
CA SER A 11 -3.66 -10.81 9.97
C SER A 11 -2.81 -10.83 11.25
N LEU A 12 -3.27 -11.54 12.28
CA LEU A 12 -2.50 -11.72 13.52
C LEU A 12 -1.15 -12.41 13.29
N ASP A 13 -1.06 -13.28 12.29
CA ASP A 13 0.17 -13.97 11.91
C ASP A 13 0.94 -13.26 10.78
N GLY A 14 0.60 -11.99 10.50
CA GLY A 14 1.36 -11.11 9.60
C GLY A 14 1.10 -11.32 8.12
N VAL A 15 0.06 -12.06 7.74
CA VAL A 15 -0.31 -12.28 6.33
C VAL A 15 -0.98 -11.04 5.76
N THR A 16 -0.56 -10.63 4.56
CA THR A 16 -1.09 -9.49 3.82
C THR A 16 -1.80 -9.91 2.53
N GLN A 17 -1.73 -11.20 2.17
CA GLN A 17 -2.24 -11.69 0.89
C GLN A 17 -3.76 -11.71 0.85
N ASP A 18 -4.32 -11.11 -0.21
CA ASP A 18 -5.71 -11.16 -0.62
C ASP A 18 -6.75 -10.94 0.50
N PRO A 19 -6.67 -9.82 1.23
CA PRO A 19 -7.62 -9.56 2.32
C PRO A 19 -9.06 -9.51 1.85
N THR A 20 -9.34 -9.05 0.64
CA THR A 20 -10.69 -8.92 0.08
C THR A 20 -11.23 -10.21 -0.54
N GLY A 21 -10.37 -11.19 -0.85
CA GLY A 21 -10.74 -12.44 -1.52
C GLY A 21 -10.93 -12.31 -3.04
N GLU A 22 -10.54 -11.19 -3.64
CA GLU A 22 -10.73 -10.92 -5.06
C GLU A 22 -9.58 -11.40 -5.95
N GLU A 23 -8.49 -11.89 -5.36
CA GLU A 23 -7.29 -12.36 -6.06
C GLU A 23 -7.22 -13.88 -6.20
N GLY A 24 -8.21 -14.60 -5.65
CA GLY A 24 -8.32 -16.05 -5.78
C GLY A 24 -7.45 -16.87 -4.81
N PHE A 25 -6.89 -16.26 -3.79
CA PHE A 25 -6.17 -16.98 -2.74
C PHE A 25 -7.16 -17.78 -1.89
N ARG A 26 -6.89 -19.09 -1.67
CA ARG A 26 -7.84 -19.98 -0.99
C ARG A 26 -8.19 -19.58 0.45
N HIS A 27 -7.32 -18.82 1.11
CA HIS A 27 -7.53 -18.26 2.44
C HIS A 27 -7.78 -16.75 2.43
N GLY A 28 -8.08 -16.17 1.25
CA GLY A 28 -8.44 -14.76 1.11
C GLY A 28 -9.79 -14.40 1.72
N GLY A 29 -10.12 -13.13 1.68
CA GLY A 29 -11.43 -12.63 2.16
C GLY A 29 -11.52 -12.42 3.68
N TRP A 30 -10.40 -12.46 4.38
CA TRP A 30 -10.35 -12.25 5.83
C TRP A 30 -10.62 -10.79 6.26
N PHE A 31 -10.72 -9.86 5.33
CA PHE A 31 -11.15 -8.48 5.57
C PHE A 31 -12.53 -8.40 6.24
N GLY A 32 -13.40 -9.37 6.01
CA GLY A 32 -14.72 -9.47 6.63
C GLY A 32 -14.73 -9.90 8.10
N GLN A 33 -13.59 -10.20 8.71
CA GLN A 33 -13.51 -10.72 10.09
C GLN A 33 -13.66 -9.66 11.18
N ILE A 34 -13.92 -8.41 10.84
CA ILE A 34 -14.23 -7.35 11.79
C ILE A 34 -15.71 -6.98 11.72
N GLY A 35 -16.26 -6.52 12.85
CA GLY A 35 -17.64 -6.04 12.92
C GLY A 35 -17.87 -4.75 12.12
N GLU A 36 -19.12 -4.49 11.79
CA GLU A 36 -19.50 -3.30 11.01
C GLU A 36 -19.06 -2.00 11.67
N LYS A 37 -19.23 -1.88 12.99
CA LYS A 37 -18.80 -0.70 13.76
C LYS A 37 -17.31 -0.44 13.69
N ASP A 38 -16.50 -1.49 13.79
CA ASP A 38 -15.04 -1.36 13.69
C ASP A 38 -14.63 -1.02 12.26
N ARG A 39 -15.32 -1.57 11.27
CA ARG A 39 -15.09 -1.26 9.86
C ARG A 39 -15.36 0.21 9.55
N GLU A 40 -16.42 0.78 10.09
CA GLU A 40 -16.72 2.22 9.95
C GLU A 40 -15.63 3.08 10.58
N ALA A 41 -15.16 2.73 11.79
CA ALA A 41 -14.09 3.43 12.46
C ALA A 41 -12.76 3.37 11.69
N TRP A 42 -12.43 2.21 11.14
CA TRP A 42 -11.24 2.02 10.32
C TRP A 42 -11.32 2.74 8.98
N ALA A 43 -12.49 2.74 8.33
CA ALA A 43 -12.71 3.49 7.10
C ALA A 43 -12.48 4.99 7.30
N LYS A 44 -12.86 5.54 8.45
CA LYS A 44 -12.56 6.93 8.81
C LYS A 44 -11.07 7.18 8.98
N MET A 45 -10.35 6.28 9.64
CA MET A 45 -8.89 6.38 9.80
C MET A 45 -8.19 6.33 8.44
N GLU A 46 -8.62 5.45 7.56
CA GLU A 46 -8.08 5.34 6.18
C GLU A 46 -8.35 6.61 5.37
N LEU A 47 -9.52 7.19 5.49
CA LEU A 47 -9.85 8.47 4.84
C LEU A 47 -8.96 9.60 5.37
N ASP A 48 -8.82 9.72 6.69
CA ASP A 48 -7.96 10.75 7.31
C ASP A 48 -6.50 10.59 6.86
N GLU A 49 -6.01 9.37 6.74
CA GLU A 49 -4.68 9.07 6.19
C GLU A 49 -4.56 9.55 4.74
N ALA A 50 -5.53 9.21 3.89
CA ALA A 50 -5.52 9.61 2.49
C ALA A 50 -5.62 11.14 2.31
N LEU A 51 -6.38 11.82 3.16
CA LEU A 51 -6.48 13.28 3.17
C LEU A 51 -5.17 13.94 3.58
N GLY A 52 -4.42 13.33 4.49
CA GLY A 52 -3.11 13.80 4.96
C GLY A 52 -1.94 13.42 4.06
N ALA A 53 -2.12 12.52 3.12
CA ALA A 53 -1.07 12.10 2.21
C ALA A 53 -0.76 13.15 1.13
N GLU A 54 0.52 13.28 0.77
CA GLU A 54 0.95 14.10 -0.35
C GLU A 54 0.96 13.30 -1.66
N ALA A 55 1.32 12.02 -1.60
CA ALA A 55 1.38 11.13 -2.75
C ALA A 55 1.19 9.66 -2.35
N LEU A 56 0.93 8.83 -3.36
CA LEU A 56 0.98 7.37 -3.22
C LEU A 56 2.20 6.83 -3.97
N LEU A 57 2.78 5.77 -3.43
CA LEU A 57 3.86 5.01 -4.07
C LEU A 57 3.42 3.56 -4.24
N LEU A 58 3.47 3.03 -5.44
CA LEU A 58 2.88 1.74 -5.79
C LEU A 58 3.82 0.91 -6.66
N GLY A 59 3.71 -0.41 -6.54
CA GLY A 59 4.19 -1.33 -7.55
C GLY A 59 3.21 -1.47 -8.72
N ARG A 60 3.65 -2.03 -9.83
CA ARG A 60 2.83 -2.20 -11.04
C ARG A 60 1.51 -2.93 -10.79
N ARG A 61 1.56 -4.06 -10.08
CA ARG A 61 0.36 -4.86 -9.80
C ARG A 61 -0.68 -4.09 -8.98
N SER A 62 -0.22 -3.30 -8.04
CA SER A 62 -1.10 -2.45 -7.22
C SER A 62 -1.72 -1.33 -8.04
N ASP A 63 -0.96 -0.69 -8.92
CA ASP A 63 -1.50 0.29 -9.87
C ASP A 63 -2.63 -0.31 -10.71
N GLU A 64 -2.41 -1.45 -11.31
CA GLU A 64 -3.41 -2.16 -12.12
C GLU A 64 -4.64 -2.56 -11.30
N TRP A 65 -4.42 -3.11 -10.09
CA TRP A 65 -5.49 -3.57 -9.21
C TRP A 65 -6.37 -2.43 -8.72
N PHE A 66 -5.77 -1.33 -8.25
CA PHE A 66 -6.50 -0.16 -7.77
C PHE A 66 -7.19 0.58 -8.92
N ALA A 67 -6.54 0.76 -10.06
CA ALA A 67 -7.13 1.40 -11.22
C ALA A 67 -8.39 0.66 -11.69
N ALA A 68 -8.34 -0.66 -11.78
CA ALA A 68 -9.49 -1.49 -12.19
C ALA A 68 -10.70 -1.34 -11.27
N ARG A 69 -10.50 -1.00 -9.99
CA ARG A 69 -11.55 -0.95 -8.97
C ARG A 69 -11.99 0.46 -8.62
N TRP A 70 -11.09 1.40 -8.56
CA TRP A 70 -11.34 2.71 -7.98
C TRP A 70 -11.63 3.82 -8.99
N LEU A 71 -11.20 3.72 -10.25
CA LEU A 71 -11.48 4.73 -11.28
C LEU A 71 -12.97 4.95 -11.53
N SER A 72 -13.76 3.90 -11.41
CA SER A 72 -15.21 3.95 -11.61
C SER A 72 -16.01 4.22 -10.32
N ARG A 73 -15.36 4.30 -9.18
CA ARG A 73 -16.01 4.54 -7.88
C ARG A 73 -16.02 6.01 -7.54
N SER A 74 -17.03 6.42 -6.76
CA SER A 74 -17.18 7.77 -6.22
C SER A 74 -17.32 7.74 -4.71
N GLY A 75 -17.20 8.90 -4.08
CA GLY A 75 -17.18 9.08 -2.63
C GLY A 75 -15.86 9.64 -2.16
N ASP A 76 -15.82 10.11 -0.91
CA ASP A 76 -14.70 10.90 -0.40
C ASP A 76 -13.35 10.18 -0.52
N TRP A 77 -13.30 8.90 -0.16
CA TRP A 77 -12.07 8.11 -0.24
C TRP A 77 -11.64 7.81 -1.68
N ALA A 78 -12.59 7.39 -2.52
CA ALA A 78 -12.32 7.11 -3.93
C ALA A 78 -11.86 8.39 -4.67
N ASP A 79 -12.53 9.50 -4.45
CA ASP A 79 -12.21 10.78 -5.08
C ASP A 79 -10.82 11.24 -4.64
N ARG A 80 -10.49 11.09 -3.36
CA ARG A 80 -9.15 11.45 -2.85
C ARG A 80 -8.06 10.57 -3.44
N LEU A 81 -8.22 9.25 -3.45
CA LEU A 81 -7.25 8.33 -4.03
C LEU A 81 -7.05 8.56 -5.52
N ASN A 82 -8.13 8.78 -6.27
CA ASN A 82 -8.06 9.06 -7.70
C ASN A 82 -7.35 10.39 -7.99
N SER A 83 -7.49 11.40 -7.13
CA SER A 83 -6.87 12.72 -7.31
C SER A 83 -5.42 12.82 -6.83
N LEU A 84 -4.99 11.99 -5.88
CA LEU A 84 -3.63 12.00 -5.36
C LEU A 84 -2.59 11.76 -6.45
N PRO A 85 -1.46 12.50 -6.46
CA PRO A 85 -0.31 12.12 -7.26
C PRO A 85 0.18 10.73 -6.90
N LYS A 86 0.49 9.92 -7.90
CA LYS A 86 0.95 8.54 -7.72
C LYS A 86 2.26 8.33 -8.44
N TYR A 87 3.11 7.55 -7.82
CA TYR A 87 4.38 7.14 -8.40
C TYR A 87 4.41 5.61 -8.46
N VAL A 88 4.59 5.08 -9.67
CA VAL A 88 4.57 3.64 -9.92
C VAL A 88 5.98 3.17 -10.23
N VAL A 89 6.51 2.30 -9.37
CA VAL A 89 7.81 1.69 -9.59
C VAL A 89 7.65 0.50 -10.52
N SER A 90 8.22 0.59 -11.72
CA SER A 90 8.20 -0.49 -12.70
C SER A 90 9.32 -0.35 -13.72
N SER A 91 9.89 -1.50 -14.12
CA SER A 91 10.84 -1.59 -15.24
C SER A 91 10.15 -1.87 -16.59
N THR A 92 8.86 -2.21 -16.60
CA THR A 92 8.14 -2.70 -17.78
C THR A 92 6.94 -1.85 -18.18
N VAL A 93 6.38 -1.05 -17.26
CA VAL A 93 5.22 -0.20 -17.52
C VAL A 93 5.68 1.14 -18.05
N GLU A 94 5.19 1.53 -19.23
CA GLU A 94 5.43 2.86 -19.81
C GLU A 94 4.33 3.83 -19.39
N GLU A 95 3.08 3.35 -19.33
CA GLU A 95 1.93 4.13 -18.93
C GLU A 95 1.20 3.48 -17.74
N PRO A 96 1.19 4.12 -16.56
CA PRO A 96 0.40 3.67 -15.43
C PRO A 96 -1.10 3.73 -15.74
N ARG A 97 -1.87 2.88 -15.09
CA ARG A 97 -3.31 2.78 -15.34
C ARG A 97 -4.15 3.66 -14.43
N TRP A 98 -3.66 3.97 -13.25
CA TRP A 98 -4.40 4.83 -12.33
C TRP A 98 -4.21 6.31 -12.67
N ALA A 99 -5.18 7.14 -12.28
CA ALA A 99 -5.15 8.58 -12.55
C ALA A 99 -3.99 9.29 -11.83
N ASN A 100 -3.42 10.32 -12.43
CA ASN A 100 -2.33 11.13 -11.88
C ASN A 100 -1.07 10.32 -11.53
N ALA A 101 -0.77 9.30 -12.28
CA ALA A 101 0.36 8.42 -12.02
C ALA A 101 1.55 8.71 -12.94
N THR A 102 2.74 8.65 -12.35
CA THR A 102 4.03 8.80 -13.03
C THR A 102 4.87 7.56 -12.77
N VAL A 103 5.52 7.04 -13.81
CA VAL A 103 6.42 5.89 -13.66
C VAL A 103 7.78 6.36 -13.13
N LEU A 104 8.26 5.67 -12.08
CA LEU A 104 9.64 5.78 -11.62
C LEU A 104 10.46 4.66 -12.24
N THR A 105 11.48 5.03 -12.99
CA THR A 105 12.39 4.10 -13.66
C THR A 105 13.76 4.08 -13.00
N GLY A 106 14.58 3.07 -13.35
CA GLY A 106 15.92 2.92 -12.83
C GLY A 106 15.96 2.15 -11.51
N ASP A 107 17.02 2.38 -10.74
CA ASP A 107 17.18 1.76 -9.42
C ASP A 107 16.08 2.26 -8.45
N VAL A 108 15.41 1.32 -7.79
CA VAL A 108 14.27 1.64 -6.91
C VAL A 108 14.70 2.49 -5.73
N ALA A 109 15.81 2.13 -5.09
CA ALA A 109 16.29 2.85 -3.91
C ALA A 109 16.68 4.30 -4.25
N ASP A 110 17.35 4.50 -5.36
CA ASP A 110 17.74 5.83 -5.85
C ASP A 110 16.52 6.68 -6.22
N ALA A 111 15.58 6.10 -6.97
CA ALA A 111 14.36 6.78 -7.40
C ALA A 111 13.49 7.20 -6.20
N VAL A 112 13.30 6.32 -5.22
CA VAL A 112 12.52 6.61 -4.02
C VAL A 112 13.24 7.61 -3.11
N SER A 113 14.55 7.49 -2.96
CA SER A 113 15.35 8.46 -2.19
C SER A 113 15.23 9.87 -2.76
N LYS A 114 15.26 10.00 -4.09
CA LYS A 114 15.07 11.26 -4.79
C LYS A 114 13.65 11.79 -4.57
N LEU A 115 12.64 10.94 -4.68
CA LEU A 115 11.25 11.32 -4.42
C LEU A 115 11.05 11.84 -2.99
N LYS A 116 11.68 11.23 -1.99
CA LYS A 116 11.66 11.72 -0.60
C LYS A 116 12.28 13.12 -0.45
N GLN A 117 13.29 13.45 -1.26
CA GLN A 117 13.91 14.76 -1.25
C GLN A 117 13.04 15.83 -1.92
N GLU A 118 12.27 15.44 -2.93
CA GLU A 118 11.40 16.35 -3.70
C GLU A 118 10.08 16.66 -3.00
N LEU A 119 9.58 15.75 -2.15
CA LEU A 119 8.33 15.89 -1.41
C LEU A 119 8.59 16.14 0.07
N ASP A 120 7.64 16.76 0.74
CA ASP A 120 7.75 17.11 2.16
C ASP A 120 6.77 16.34 3.06
N GLY A 121 5.69 15.82 2.51
CA GLY A 121 4.62 15.15 3.23
C GLY A 121 4.72 13.62 3.23
N ASP A 122 3.63 12.99 3.63
CA ASP A 122 3.53 11.53 3.67
C ASP A 122 3.37 10.96 2.25
N ILE A 123 4.22 10.00 1.93
CA ILE A 123 4.17 9.19 0.71
C ILE A 123 3.68 7.81 1.14
N VAL A 124 2.40 7.53 0.90
CA VAL A 124 1.76 6.32 1.43
C VAL A 124 1.89 5.18 0.43
N VAL A 125 2.26 4.01 0.95
CA VAL A 125 2.36 2.76 0.19
C VAL A 125 1.25 1.83 0.63
N TYR A 126 0.33 1.53 -0.28
CA TYR A 126 -0.69 0.50 -0.10
C TYR A 126 -0.31 -0.78 -0.83
N ALA A 127 -0.60 -1.94 -0.25
CA ALA A 127 -0.27 -3.23 -0.86
C ALA A 127 1.21 -3.27 -1.32
N SER A 128 1.48 -3.70 -2.55
CA SER A 128 2.83 -3.60 -3.14
C SER A 128 3.92 -4.33 -2.34
N THR A 129 3.65 -5.56 -1.92
CA THR A 129 4.52 -6.31 -0.99
C THR A 129 5.98 -6.41 -1.46
N GLN A 130 6.22 -6.60 -2.75
CA GLN A 130 7.59 -6.66 -3.28
C GLN A 130 8.32 -5.32 -3.18
N LEU A 131 7.60 -4.23 -3.48
CA LEU A 131 8.14 -2.88 -3.32
C LEU A 131 8.46 -2.60 -1.85
N VAL A 132 7.53 -2.92 -0.94
CA VAL A 132 7.74 -2.74 0.51
C VAL A 132 8.98 -3.49 0.99
N ARG A 133 9.20 -4.72 0.53
CA ARG A 133 10.42 -5.48 0.85
C ARG A 133 11.69 -4.77 0.38
N THR A 134 11.70 -4.27 -0.83
CA THR A 134 12.83 -3.51 -1.37
C THR A 134 13.08 -2.24 -0.55
N LEU A 135 12.00 -1.52 -0.17
CA LEU A 135 12.11 -0.33 0.67
C LEU A 135 12.69 -0.65 2.06
N MET A 136 12.27 -1.77 2.65
CA MET A 136 12.82 -2.25 3.93
C MET A 136 14.31 -2.62 3.83
N GLU A 137 14.71 -3.31 2.77
CA GLU A 137 16.10 -3.71 2.54
C GLU A 137 17.04 -2.51 2.40
N HIS A 138 16.54 -1.37 1.94
CA HIS A 138 17.30 -0.14 1.77
C HIS A 138 17.04 0.91 2.87
N ASP A 139 16.37 0.51 3.96
CA ASP A 139 16.07 1.40 5.10
C ASP A 139 15.33 2.69 4.70
N LEU A 140 14.37 2.58 3.78
CA LEU A 140 13.62 3.70 3.23
C LEU A 140 12.24 3.90 3.86
N VAL A 141 11.76 2.94 4.66
CA VAL A 141 10.46 3.04 5.34
C VAL A 141 10.61 3.82 6.64
N ASP A 142 9.85 4.89 6.78
CA ASP A 142 9.87 5.76 7.97
C ASP A 142 8.80 5.36 8.99
N GLU A 143 7.66 4.82 8.52
CA GLU A 143 6.52 4.51 9.40
C GLU A 143 5.72 3.33 8.86
N TYR A 144 5.25 2.48 9.77
CA TYR A 144 4.29 1.42 9.49
C TYR A 144 2.96 1.71 10.18
N ARG A 145 1.87 1.72 9.42
CA ARG A 145 0.50 1.83 9.93
C ARG A 145 -0.23 0.53 9.60
N LEU A 146 -0.38 -0.32 10.58
CA LEU A 146 -0.94 -1.66 10.40
C LEU A 146 -2.33 -1.76 11.00
N LEU A 147 -3.31 -2.14 10.18
CA LEU A 147 -4.64 -2.54 10.61
C LEU A 147 -4.62 -4.05 10.82
N VAL A 148 -4.53 -4.48 12.08
CA VAL A 148 -4.39 -5.89 12.44
C VAL A 148 -5.76 -6.51 12.61
N PHE A 149 -6.09 -7.46 11.71
CA PHE A 149 -7.36 -8.20 11.75
C PHE A 149 -7.29 -9.36 12.75
N PRO A 150 -8.36 -9.61 13.49
CA PRO A 150 -8.39 -10.65 14.54
C PRO A 150 -8.54 -12.05 13.93
N THR A 151 -7.64 -12.44 13.05
CA THR A 151 -7.65 -13.73 12.38
C THR A 151 -6.25 -14.27 12.17
N VAL A 152 -6.12 -15.57 12.20
CA VAL A 152 -4.91 -16.33 11.81
C VAL A 152 -5.19 -16.97 10.47
N VAL A 153 -4.43 -16.58 9.44
CA VAL A 153 -4.61 -17.11 8.07
C VAL A 153 -3.86 -18.43 7.89
N GLY A 154 -2.71 -18.57 8.52
CA GLY A 154 -1.91 -19.81 8.55
C GLY A 154 -0.91 -19.96 7.43
N GLU A 155 -1.18 -19.44 6.25
CA GLU A 155 -0.27 -19.44 5.11
C GLU A 155 -0.47 -18.18 4.26
N GLY A 156 0.41 -17.94 3.31
CA GLY A 156 0.36 -16.81 2.41
C GLY A 156 1.53 -15.85 2.58
N THR A 157 1.52 -14.80 1.78
CA THR A 157 2.55 -13.77 1.80
C THR A 157 2.47 -12.95 3.09
N ARG A 158 3.59 -12.83 3.79
CA ARG A 158 3.71 -12.02 5.02
C ARG A 158 4.41 -10.71 4.74
N LEU A 159 4.03 -9.68 5.50
CA LEU A 159 4.70 -8.38 5.46
C LEU A 159 6.16 -8.50 5.93
N PHE A 160 6.36 -9.16 7.07
CA PHE A 160 7.68 -9.42 7.64
C PHE A 160 8.01 -10.90 7.53
N GLU A 161 9.02 -11.24 6.73
CA GLU A 161 9.44 -12.63 6.56
C GLU A 161 10.52 -13.04 7.56
N PRO A 162 10.51 -14.30 8.03
CA PRO A 162 11.59 -14.81 8.87
C PRO A 162 12.95 -14.69 8.21
N GLY A 163 13.99 -14.38 9.01
CA GLY A 163 15.37 -14.31 8.54
C GLY A 163 15.78 -12.98 7.88
N ARG A 164 14.88 -12.01 7.79
CA ARG A 164 15.20 -10.66 7.34
C ARG A 164 15.68 -9.78 8.50
N ALA A 165 16.34 -8.68 8.14
CA ALA A 165 16.79 -7.70 9.12
C ALA A 165 15.60 -7.15 9.95
N ARG A 166 15.88 -6.87 11.21
CA ARG A 166 14.94 -6.23 12.12
C ARG A 166 14.54 -4.85 11.59
N ALA A 167 13.26 -4.54 11.62
CA ALA A 167 12.75 -3.19 11.40
C ALA A 167 12.62 -2.49 12.75
N ASP A 168 13.33 -1.40 12.94
CA ASP A 168 13.30 -0.59 14.16
C ASP A 168 12.41 0.64 13.98
#